data_debfd81df2c15f6fc6e09dc7b7ad6efe
#
_entry.id   debfd81df2c15f6fc6e09dc7b7ad6efe
#
_cell.length_a   1.000
_cell.length_b   1.000
_cell.length_c   1.000
_cell.angle_alpha   90.00
_cell.angle_beta   90.00
_cell.angle_gamma   90.00
#
_symmetry.space_group_name_H-M   'P 1'
#
loop_
_entity.id
_entity.type
_entity.pdbx_description
1 polymer ?
#
loop_
_entity_poly.entity_id
_entity_poly.type
_entity_poly.pdbx_seq_one_letter_code
_entity_poly.pdbx_strand_id
1 'polypeptide(L)'
;MKRILITGGSGFLAAAGEAEVTETIQKLQPAAIVHAAALSDTGYCAQHPEEAHRANVELPVWVAKAACASGAKLLAFSSDQVYAGITQPGPLPETLPLQPINVYGRCKLEMEQRVLELCPDAVLLRASWMYDLPGYGLPIRGNLPLNLLRAALHGTSVTFSANDCRGVTYVRQVIANLAPALSLPGGVYNFGSSNTENMVHTAQQFAQELDIAVQIEAADWTRNLVMDGKKLEKAGIRFDTTQQGIRHCLRDYGLDSR
;
A
#
# COMPACT_ATOMS: atom_id res chain seq x y z
N MET A 1 -22.52 -1.85 19.40
CA MET A 1 -21.47 -2.25 18.44
C MET A 1 -20.65 -1.02 18.08
N LYS A 2 -19.31 -1.05 18.20
CA LYS A 2 -18.46 0.08 17.76
C LYS A 2 -18.43 0.10 16.22
N ARG A 3 -18.76 1.24 15.59
CA ARG A 3 -18.75 1.38 14.12
C ARG A 3 -17.34 1.67 13.64
N ILE A 4 -16.94 1.08 12.50
CA ILE A 4 -15.71 1.42 11.79
C ILE A 4 -16.12 2.02 10.46
N LEU A 5 -15.59 3.19 10.13
CA LEU A 5 -15.74 3.82 8.82
C LEU A 5 -14.55 3.43 7.94
N ILE A 6 -14.82 2.88 6.75
CA ILE A 6 -13.78 2.60 5.74
C ILE A 6 -14.01 3.52 4.56
N THR A 7 -12.96 4.24 4.15
CA THR A 7 -13.00 5.12 2.98
C THR A 7 -12.20 4.52 1.84
N GLY A 8 -12.59 4.77 0.59
CA GLY A 8 -11.86 4.31 -0.60
C GLY A 8 -12.53 3.22 -1.42
N GLY A 9 -13.68 2.68 -0.97
CA GLY A 9 -14.36 1.59 -1.65
C GLY A 9 -15.03 1.97 -3.00
N SER A 10 -15.39 3.25 -3.20
CA SER A 10 -16.13 3.68 -4.41
C SER A 10 -15.69 5.01 -5.01
N GLY A 11 -14.63 5.62 -4.52
CA GLY A 11 -14.16 6.92 -5.00
C GLY A 11 -15.02 8.13 -4.59
N PHE A 12 -16.10 7.91 -3.85
CA PHE A 12 -17.07 8.96 -3.46
C PHE A 12 -16.42 10.11 -2.68
N LEU A 13 -15.49 9.85 -1.77
CA LEU A 13 -14.83 10.89 -0.98
C LEU A 13 -13.82 11.73 -1.78
N ALA A 14 -13.36 11.28 -2.95
CA ALA A 14 -12.44 12.07 -3.77
C ALA A 14 -13.09 13.33 -4.34
N ALA A 15 -14.43 13.34 -4.48
CA ALA A 15 -15.21 14.50 -4.92
C ALA A 15 -15.69 15.38 -3.76
N ALA A 16 -15.66 14.88 -2.51
CA ALA A 16 -16.14 15.57 -1.31
C ALA A 16 -15.22 16.75 -0.94
N GLY A 17 -15.80 17.79 -0.36
CA GLY A 17 -15.07 18.87 0.30
C GLY A 17 -14.85 18.61 1.80
N GLU A 18 -14.03 19.45 2.45
CA GLU A 18 -13.73 19.33 3.89
C GLU A 18 -15.00 19.33 4.77
N ALA A 19 -15.97 20.18 4.44
CA ALA A 19 -17.23 20.29 5.18
C ALA A 19 -18.04 18.98 5.13
N GLU A 20 -18.15 18.36 3.96
CA GLU A 20 -18.90 17.12 3.75
C GLU A 20 -18.25 15.93 4.46
N VAL A 21 -16.89 15.85 4.43
CA VAL A 21 -16.13 14.85 5.17
C VAL A 21 -16.38 14.98 6.66
N THR A 22 -16.33 16.22 7.16
CA THR A 22 -16.53 16.52 8.58
C THR A 22 -17.95 16.17 9.03
N GLU A 23 -18.97 16.60 8.29
CA GLU A 23 -20.38 16.31 8.57
C GLU A 23 -20.66 14.81 8.58
N THR A 24 -20.10 14.08 7.59
CA THR A 24 -20.25 12.62 7.48
C THR A 24 -19.68 11.91 8.70
N ILE A 25 -18.47 12.27 9.13
CA ILE A 25 -17.82 11.64 10.30
C ILE A 25 -18.57 12.00 11.58
N GLN A 26 -19.00 13.25 11.73
CA GLN A 26 -19.79 13.70 12.87
C GLN A 26 -21.13 12.97 12.96
N LYS A 27 -21.82 12.76 11.83
CA LYS A 27 -23.10 12.04 11.78
C LYS A 27 -22.94 10.56 12.10
N LEU A 28 -21.88 9.93 11.60
CA LEU A 28 -21.64 8.49 11.77
C LEU A 28 -21.10 8.13 13.15
N GLN A 29 -20.38 9.05 13.80
CA GLN A 29 -19.71 8.84 15.09
C GLN A 29 -18.96 7.50 15.14
N PRO A 30 -18.00 7.25 14.21
CA PRO A 30 -17.27 5.99 14.18
C PRO A 30 -16.30 5.91 15.37
N ALA A 31 -16.07 4.70 15.90
CA ALA A 31 -15.03 4.46 16.89
C ALA A 31 -13.62 4.42 16.24
N ALA A 32 -13.57 4.05 14.97
CA ALA A 32 -12.34 4.04 14.19
C ALA A 32 -12.62 4.36 12.72
N ILE A 33 -11.61 4.92 12.04
CA ILE A 33 -11.64 5.23 10.60
C ILE A 33 -10.44 4.53 9.97
N VAL A 34 -10.69 3.74 8.90
CA VAL A 34 -9.65 3.19 8.04
C VAL A 34 -9.68 3.95 6.72
N HIS A 35 -8.71 4.83 6.53
CA HIS A 35 -8.60 5.67 5.33
C HIS A 35 -7.73 4.99 4.28
N ALA A 36 -8.36 4.35 3.29
CA ALA A 36 -7.72 3.67 2.16
C ALA A 36 -7.90 4.40 0.83
N ALA A 37 -8.61 5.54 0.81
CA ALA A 37 -8.77 6.34 -0.40
C ALA A 37 -7.43 6.94 -0.83
N ALA A 38 -7.06 6.75 -2.08
CA ALA A 38 -5.83 7.31 -2.66
C ALA A 38 -5.90 7.31 -4.19
N LEU A 39 -5.22 8.27 -4.79
CA LEU A 39 -4.83 8.27 -6.19
C LEU A 39 -3.40 7.67 -6.26
N SER A 40 -3.28 6.36 -6.54
CA SER A 40 -2.04 5.61 -6.32
C SER A 40 -1.23 5.32 -7.60
N ASP A 41 -1.73 5.71 -8.77
CA ASP A 41 -0.98 5.60 -10.03
C ASP A 41 0.08 6.71 -10.08
N THR A 42 1.36 6.32 -10.01
CA THR A 42 2.48 7.26 -9.96
C THR A 42 2.65 8.06 -11.25
N GLY A 43 2.32 7.43 -12.40
CA GLY A 43 2.35 8.09 -13.71
C GLY A 43 1.24 9.14 -13.83
N TYR A 44 0.02 8.78 -13.45
CA TYR A 44 -1.09 9.72 -13.41
C TYR A 44 -0.83 10.87 -12.43
N CYS A 45 -0.33 10.60 -11.24
CA CYS A 45 0.03 11.65 -10.28
C CYS A 45 1.07 12.63 -10.82
N ALA A 46 2.03 12.15 -11.63
CA ALA A 46 3.04 13.01 -12.24
C ALA A 46 2.42 13.95 -13.29
N GLN A 47 1.38 13.50 -14.00
CA GLN A 47 0.67 14.29 -15.03
C GLN A 47 -0.40 15.21 -14.40
N HIS A 48 -0.94 14.86 -13.23
CA HIS A 48 -2.03 15.57 -12.54
C HIS A 48 -1.66 15.87 -11.08
N PRO A 49 -0.62 16.70 -10.82
CA PRO A 49 -0.09 16.91 -9.47
C PRO A 49 -1.09 17.55 -8.51
N GLU A 50 -1.98 18.42 -8.98
CA GLU A 50 -3.01 19.08 -8.16
C GLU A 50 -4.07 18.07 -7.69
N GLU A 51 -4.55 17.22 -8.58
CA GLU A 51 -5.48 16.15 -8.22
C GLU A 51 -4.82 15.14 -7.27
N ALA A 52 -3.54 14.80 -7.53
CA ALA A 52 -2.76 13.93 -6.66
C ALA A 52 -2.61 14.52 -5.25
N HIS A 53 -2.32 15.83 -5.13
CA HIS A 53 -2.22 16.51 -3.85
C HIS A 53 -3.57 16.52 -3.12
N ARG A 54 -4.66 16.88 -3.81
CA ARG A 54 -6.00 16.88 -3.22
C ARG A 54 -6.38 15.50 -2.67
N ALA A 55 -6.20 14.46 -3.47
CA ALA A 55 -6.59 13.09 -3.10
C ALA A 55 -5.68 12.47 -2.02
N ASN A 56 -4.38 12.76 -2.04
CA ASN A 56 -3.40 12.09 -1.20
C ASN A 56 -2.89 12.91 -0.01
N VAL A 57 -3.21 14.21 0.02
CA VAL A 57 -2.82 15.12 1.14
C VAL A 57 -4.05 15.77 1.76
N GLU A 58 -4.82 16.54 1.00
CA GLU A 58 -5.92 17.33 1.58
C GLU A 58 -7.01 16.44 2.17
N LEU A 59 -7.48 15.45 1.40
CA LEU A 59 -8.52 14.55 1.86
C LEU A 59 -8.16 13.79 3.15
N PRO A 60 -7.00 13.12 3.27
CA PRO A 60 -6.62 12.47 4.53
C PRO A 60 -6.39 13.47 5.68
N VAL A 61 -5.98 14.70 5.40
CA VAL A 61 -5.89 15.78 6.41
C VAL A 61 -7.27 16.17 6.92
N TRP A 62 -8.27 16.31 6.07
CA TRP A 62 -9.67 16.57 6.49
C TRP A 62 -10.22 15.42 7.33
N VAL A 63 -9.93 14.16 6.91
CA VAL A 63 -10.31 12.98 7.70
C VAL A 63 -9.62 12.98 9.07
N ALA A 64 -8.35 13.35 9.15
CA ALA A 64 -7.61 13.42 10.40
C ALA A 64 -8.16 14.47 11.35
N LYS A 65 -8.48 15.68 10.85
CA LYS A 65 -9.13 16.74 11.62
C LYS A 65 -10.46 16.26 12.22
N ALA A 66 -11.31 15.65 11.39
CA ALA A 66 -12.60 15.16 11.83
C ALA A 66 -12.50 13.97 12.77
N ALA A 67 -11.54 13.04 12.56
CA ALA A 67 -11.27 11.92 13.44
C ALA A 67 -10.82 12.39 14.82
N CYS A 68 -9.86 13.30 14.88
CA CYS A 68 -9.37 13.89 16.13
C CYS A 68 -10.50 14.59 16.90
N ALA A 69 -11.30 15.41 16.22
CA ALA A 69 -12.43 16.13 16.84
C ALA A 69 -13.52 15.20 17.38
N SER A 70 -13.73 14.03 16.76
CA SER A 70 -14.73 13.05 17.18
C SER A 70 -14.19 11.97 18.15
N GLY A 71 -12.88 11.96 18.43
CA GLY A 71 -12.22 10.94 19.25
C GLY A 71 -12.13 9.57 18.55
N ALA A 72 -12.29 9.52 17.24
CA ALA A 72 -12.16 8.28 16.46
C ALA A 72 -10.68 7.93 16.26
N LYS A 73 -10.32 6.65 16.42
CA LYS A 73 -8.98 6.15 16.07
C LYS A 73 -8.80 6.20 14.55
N LEU A 74 -7.79 6.91 14.06
CA LEU A 74 -7.48 6.97 12.64
C LEU A 74 -6.36 5.97 12.27
N LEU A 75 -6.61 5.15 11.26
CA LEU A 75 -5.61 4.39 10.54
C LEU A 75 -5.66 4.82 9.07
N ALA A 76 -4.55 5.31 8.53
CA ALA A 76 -4.48 5.76 7.14
C ALA A 76 -3.33 5.09 6.38
N PHE A 77 -3.59 4.78 5.11
CA PHE A 77 -2.59 4.17 4.24
C PHE A 77 -1.66 5.23 3.63
N SER A 78 -0.38 5.08 3.94
CA SER A 78 0.75 5.65 3.21
C SER A 78 1.30 4.61 2.23
N SER A 79 2.53 4.77 1.75
CA SER A 79 3.10 3.92 0.71
C SER A 79 4.61 3.77 0.87
N ASP A 80 5.15 2.64 0.39
CA ASP A 80 6.58 2.43 0.18
C ASP A 80 7.21 3.48 -0.77
N GLN A 81 6.38 4.18 -1.58
CA GLN A 81 6.84 5.24 -2.48
C GLN A 81 7.42 6.47 -1.77
N VAL A 82 7.24 6.59 -0.46
CA VAL A 82 7.96 7.60 0.34
C VAL A 82 9.47 7.37 0.36
N TYR A 83 9.91 6.14 0.08
CA TYR A 83 11.31 5.76 -0.06
C TYR A 83 11.86 5.92 -1.49
N ALA A 84 11.03 6.32 -2.46
CA ALA A 84 11.46 6.47 -3.85
C ALA A 84 12.63 7.46 -3.98
N GLY A 85 13.73 7.01 -4.57
CA GLY A 85 14.97 7.77 -4.70
C GLY A 85 16.06 7.39 -3.69
N ILE A 86 15.73 6.53 -2.71
CA ILE A 86 16.75 5.96 -1.81
C ILE A 86 17.56 4.92 -2.59
N THR A 87 18.88 5.05 -2.55
CA THR A 87 19.84 4.14 -3.22
C THR A 87 20.63 3.27 -2.25
N GLN A 88 20.57 3.58 -0.94
CA GLN A 88 21.25 2.74 0.05
C GLN A 88 20.69 1.31 0.04
N PRO A 89 21.53 0.29 0.20
CA PRO A 89 21.10 -1.09 0.25
C PRO A 89 20.38 -1.44 1.56
N GLY A 90 19.64 -2.55 1.53
CA GLY A 90 19.02 -3.17 2.69
C GLY A 90 17.68 -2.62 3.06
N PRO A 91 17.07 -3.18 4.11
CA PRO A 91 15.76 -2.75 4.56
C PRO A 91 15.78 -1.31 5.11
N LEU A 92 14.77 -0.53 4.71
CA LEU A 92 14.63 0.88 5.02
C LEU A 92 13.75 1.08 6.27
N PRO A 93 14.29 1.57 7.39
CA PRO A 93 13.50 1.83 8.60
C PRO A 93 12.68 3.11 8.45
N GLU A 94 11.63 3.24 9.28
CA GLU A 94 10.72 4.38 9.28
C GLU A 94 11.39 5.70 9.68
N THR A 95 12.56 5.64 10.31
CA THR A 95 13.31 6.79 10.83
C THR A 95 14.21 7.47 9.81
N LEU A 96 14.31 6.94 8.59
CA LEU A 96 15.14 7.54 7.56
C LEU A 96 14.64 8.95 7.17
N PRO A 97 15.55 9.92 6.98
CA PRO A 97 15.22 11.15 6.29
C PRO A 97 14.80 10.87 4.84
N LEU A 98 13.67 11.41 4.43
CA LEU A 98 13.06 11.08 3.14
C LEU A 98 12.92 12.30 2.23
N GLN A 99 13.23 12.10 0.95
CA GLN A 99 13.01 13.05 -0.14
C GLN A 99 12.53 12.30 -1.38
N PRO A 100 11.23 11.91 -1.44
CA PRO A 100 10.71 11.12 -2.54
C PRO A 100 10.84 11.85 -3.89
N ILE A 101 11.35 11.15 -4.91
CA ILE A 101 11.59 11.74 -6.24
C ILE A 101 10.32 11.85 -7.08
N ASN A 102 9.27 11.07 -6.78
CA ASN A 102 8.00 11.11 -7.51
C ASN A 102 6.91 11.89 -6.75
N VAL A 103 5.92 12.41 -7.50
CA VAL A 103 4.81 13.23 -6.97
C VAL A 103 4.02 12.46 -5.91
N TYR A 104 3.67 11.20 -6.18
CA TYR A 104 2.89 10.37 -5.27
C TYR A 104 3.59 10.16 -3.92
N GLY A 105 4.89 9.83 -3.95
CA GLY A 105 5.69 9.66 -2.73
C GLY A 105 5.78 10.95 -1.92
N ARG A 106 5.98 12.12 -2.58
CA ARG A 106 5.96 13.42 -1.91
C ARG A 106 4.63 13.71 -1.25
N CYS A 107 3.52 13.47 -1.96
CA CYS A 107 2.19 13.65 -1.36
C CYS A 107 1.97 12.73 -0.15
N LYS A 108 2.39 11.47 -0.23
CA LYS A 108 2.27 10.55 0.90
C LYS A 108 3.13 10.96 2.10
N LEU A 109 4.34 11.42 1.87
CA LEU A 109 5.20 11.93 2.95
C LEU A 109 4.62 13.20 3.60
N GLU A 110 4.14 14.15 2.80
CA GLU A 110 3.46 15.35 3.30
C GLU A 110 2.21 14.98 4.11
N MET A 111 1.42 14.03 3.62
CA MET A 111 0.27 13.50 4.34
C MET A 111 0.67 12.94 5.71
N GLU A 112 1.74 12.12 5.79
CA GLU A 112 2.22 11.57 7.05
C GLU A 112 2.51 12.68 8.07
N GLN A 113 3.24 13.71 7.65
CA GLN A 113 3.61 14.83 8.50
C GLN A 113 2.39 15.60 9.00
N ARG A 114 1.51 16.04 8.08
CA ARG A 114 0.34 16.84 8.43
C ARG A 114 -0.70 16.10 9.25
N VAL A 115 -0.90 14.80 8.96
CA VAL A 115 -1.83 13.97 9.74
C VAL A 115 -1.33 13.79 11.17
N LEU A 116 -0.04 13.50 11.37
CA LEU A 116 0.51 13.32 12.73
C LEU A 116 0.59 14.62 13.53
N GLU A 117 0.79 15.77 12.88
CA GLU A 117 0.69 17.07 13.53
C GLU A 117 -0.72 17.36 14.10
N LEU A 118 -1.76 16.94 13.35
CA LEU A 118 -3.16 17.18 13.72
C LEU A 118 -3.72 16.08 14.64
N CYS A 119 -3.30 14.85 14.44
CA CYS A 119 -3.81 13.66 15.10
C CYS A 119 -2.63 12.74 15.51
N PRO A 120 -1.89 13.06 16.58
CA PRO A 120 -0.69 12.32 16.99
C PRO A 120 -0.94 10.83 17.24
N ASP A 121 -2.17 10.46 17.59
CA ASP A 121 -2.57 9.05 17.81
C ASP A 121 -2.92 8.31 16.50
N ALA A 122 -2.85 8.96 15.34
CA ALA A 122 -3.10 8.31 14.06
C ALA A 122 -2.03 7.27 13.75
N VAL A 123 -2.44 6.13 13.19
CA VAL A 123 -1.56 5.07 12.69
C VAL A 123 -1.44 5.20 11.19
N LEU A 124 -0.24 5.39 10.70
CA LEU A 124 0.05 5.55 9.28
C LEU A 124 0.81 4.34 8.77
N LEU A 125 0.24 3.64 7.79
CA LEU A 125 0.76 2.39 7.26
C LEU A 125 1.41 2.62 5.89
N ARG A 126 2.75 2.55 5.82
CA ARG A 126 3.50 2.52 4.55
C ARG A 126 3.31 1.15 3.91
N ALA A 127 2.28 1.03 3.07
CA ALA A 127 2.00 -0.23 2.40
C ALA A 127 2.97 -0.48 1.24
N SER A 128 3.42 -1.73 1.10
CA SER A 128 4.14 -2.19 -0.09
C SER A 128 3.17 -2.40 -1.27
N TRP A 129 3.68 -2.78 -2.44
CA TRP A 129 2.85 -3.13 -3.58
C TRP A 129 1.97 -4.32 -3.27
N MET A 130 0.66 -4.13 -3.31
CA MET A 130 -0.31 -5.15 -2.97
C MET A 130 -0.82 -5.89 -4.21
N TYR A 131 -1.18 -7.15 -4.05
CA TYR A 131 -1.82 -7.94 -5.09
C TYR A 131 -2.94 -8.82 -4.53
N ASP A 132 -3.82 -9.20 -5.45
CA ASP A 132 -4.79 -10.29 -5.33
C ASP A 132 -5.00 -10.91 -6.71
N LEU A 133 -5.63 -12.09 -6.77
CA LEU A 133 -6.11 -12.68 -8.01
C LEU A 133 -7.53 -12.20 -8.32
N PRO A 134 -7.95 -12.24 -9.62
CA PRO A 134 -9.32 -11.90 -10.00
C PRO A 134 -10.33 -12.83 -9.32
N GLY A 135 -11.36 -12.25 -8.72
CA GLY A 135 -12.41 -13.03 -8.10
C GLY A 135 -13.57 -12.16 -7.64
N TYR A 136 -14.71 -12.77 -7.37
CA TYR A 136 -15.87 -12.14 -6.74
C TYR A 136 -16.47 -10.91 -7.46
N GLY A 137 -16.20 -10.75 -8.76
CA GLY A 137 -16.72 -9.60 -9.53
C GLY A 137 -16.19 -8.22 -9.09
N LEU A 138 -15.15 -8.18 -8.28
CA LEU A 138 -14.53 -6.93 -7.83
C LEU A 138 -13.53 -6.42 -8.88
N PRO A 139 -13.51 -5.11 -9.17
CA PRO A 139 -12.51 -4.54 -10.05
C PRO A 139 -11.13 -4.61 -9.37
N ILE A 140 -10.19 -5.32 -10.00
CA ILE A 140 -8.80 -5.39 -9.54
C ILE A 140 -7.94 -4.55 -10.46
N ARG A 141 -7.17 -3.63 -9.87
CA ARG A 141 -6.15 -2.86 -10.61
C ARG A 141 -4.98 -3.76 -10.99
N GLY A 142 -4.19 -3.31 -11.97
CA GLY A 142 -2.95 -3.98 -12.37
C GLY A 142 -2.05 -4.24 -11.17
N ASN A 143 -1.63 -5.49 -11.01
CA ASN A 143 -0.72 -5.96 -9.96
C ASN A 143 0.24 -6.99 -10.54
N LEU A 144 1.24 -7.43 -9.79
CA LEU A 144 2.28 -8.31 -10.32
C LEU A 144 1.71 -9.60 -10.94
N PRO A 145 0.90 -10.43 -10.24
CA PRO A 145 0.32 -11.64 -10.85
C PRO A 145 -0.51 -11.34 -12.10
N LEU A 146 -1.36 -10.32 -12.07
CA LEU A 146 -2.19 -9.95 -13.23
C LEU A 146 -1.39 -9.49 -14.43
N ASN A 147 -0.30 -8.75 -14.21
CA ASN A 147 0.56 -8.31 -15.30
C ASN A 147 1.26 -9.51 -15.95
N LEU A 148 1.73 -10.48 -15.14
CA LEU A 148 2.32 -11.72 -15.64
C LEU A 148 1.30 -12.56 -16.41
N LEU A 149 0.10 -12.78 -15.86
CA LEU A 149 -0.98 -13.52 -16.50
C LEU A 149 -1.41 -12.89 -17.84
N ARG A 150 -1.56 -11.57 -17.88
CA ARG A 150 -1.89 -10.86 -19.12
C ARG A 150 -0.80 -11.02 -20.18
N ALA A 151 0.46 -10.87 -19.79
CA ALA A 151 1.58 -11.04 -20.70
C ALA A 151 1.64 -12.47 -21.26
N ALA A 152 1.47 -13.48 -20.41
CA ALA A 152 1.42 -14.88 -20.83
C ALA A 152 0.27 -15.14 -21.81
N LEU A 153 -0.94 -14.64 -21.53
CA LEU A 153 -2.13 -14.81 -22.38
C LEU A 153 -2.00 -14.12 -23.75
N HIS A 154 -1.31 -12.98 -23.80
CA HIS A 154 -1.13 -12.22 -25.04
C HIS A 154 0.19 -12.52 -25.76
N GLY A 155 1.04 -13.40 -25.21
CA GLY A 155 2.36 -13.70 -25.78
C GLY A 155 3.29 -12.47 -25.81
N THR A 156 3.15 -11.57 -24.83
CA THR A 156 3.99 -10.37 -24.68
C THR A 156 4.97 -10.55 -23.54
N SER A 157 5.97 -9.66 -23.44
CA SER A 157 6.91 -9.62 -22.34
C SER A 157 6.46 -8.67 -21.21
N VAL A 158 7.06 -8.86 -20.03
CA VAL A 158 7.06 -7.88 -18.94
C VAL A 158 8.49 -7.46 -18.65
N THR A 159 8.69 -6.21 -18.23
CA THR A 159 10.02 -5.66 -17.99
C THR A 159 10.20 -5.35 -16.50
N PHE A 160 11.25 -5.89 -15.88
CA PHE A 160 11.67 -5.61 -14.52
C PHE A 160 13.18 -5.35 -14.45
N SER A 161 13.66 -4.72 -13.39
CA SER A 161 15.10 -4.53 -13.17
C SER A 161 15.63 -5.48 -12.11
N ALA A 162 16.84 -6.00 -12.34
CA ALA A 162 17.61 -6.73 -11.34
C ALA A 162 18.12 -5.84 -10.19
N ASN A 163 18.11 -4.51 -10.39
CA ASN A 163 18.47 -3.52 -9.39
C ASN A 163 17.22 -2.87 -8.72
N ASP A 164 16.04 -3.45 -8.92
CA ASP A 164 14.79 -3.03 -8.29
C ASP A 164 14.42 -4.05 -7.21
N CYS A 165 14.34 -3.58 -5.96
CA CYS A 165 14.03 -4.42 -4.81
C CYS A 165 12.86 -3.82 -4.04
N ARG A 166 11.82 -4.63 -3.79
CA ARG A 166 10.65 -4.25 -2.99
C ARG A 166 9.87 -5.45 -2.53
N GLY A 167 9.11 -5.29 -1.44
CA GLY A 167 8.10 -6.25 -1.02
C GLY A 167 6.86 -6.21 -1.92
N VAL A 168 6.25 -7.37 -2.14
CA VAL A 168 4.96 -7.51 -2.82
C VAL A 168 4.03 -8.33 -1.93
N THR A 169 2.92 -7.73 -1.49
CA THR A 169 2.13 -8.26 -0.37
C THR A 169 0.76 -8.75 -0.84
N TYR A 170 0.40 -9.95 -0.43
CA TYR A 170 -0.95 -10.50 -0.61
C TYR A 170 -1.97 -9.69 0.21
N VAL A 171 -3.00 -9.15 -0.46
CA VAL A 171 -3.92 -8.18 0.15
C VAL A 171 -4.69 -8.73 1.34
N ARG A 172 -4.99 -10.04 1.38
CA ARG A 172 -5.70 -10.63 2.52
C ARG A 172 -4.88 -10.60 3.81
N GLN A 173 -3.55 -10.64 3.71
CA GLN A 173 -2.68 -10.44 4.89
C GLN A 173 -2.73 -8.99 5.39
N VAL A 174 -2.83 -8.02 4.46
CA VAL A 174 -3.07 -6.62 4.82
C VAL A 174 -4.39 -6.51 5.60
N ILE A 175 -5.48 -7.08 5.08
CA ILE A 175 -6.80 -7.06 5.72
C ILE A 175 -6.77 -7.73 7.10
N ALA A 176 -6.15 -8.91 7.22
CA ALA A 176 -6.03 -9.62 8.49
C ALA A 176 -5.28 -8.82 9.56
N ASN A 177 -4.31 -8.00 9.15
CA ASN A 177 -3.50 -7.20 10.05
C ASN A 177 -4.10 -5.80 10.35
N LEU A 178 -5.23 -5.39 9.74
CA LEU A 178 -5.85 -4.08 10.01
C LEU A 178 -6.38 -3.96 11.44
N ALA A 179 -7.06 -4.99 11.94
CA ALA A 179 -7.62 -4.95 13.29
C ALA A 179 -6.53 -4.86 14.37
N PRO A 180 -5.44 -5.66 14.36
CA PRO A 180 -4.30 -5.45 15.24
C PRO A 180 -3.66 -4.05 15.06
N ALA A 181 -3.54 -3.56 13.81
CA ALA A 181 -2.93 -2.25 13.54
C ALA A 181 -3.71 -1.07 14.14
N LEU A 182 -5.03 -1.17 14.28
CA LEU A 182 -5.85 -0.16 14.97
C LEU A 182 -5.46 0.03 16.43
N SER A 183 -4.83 -0.98 17.05
CA SER A 183 -4.38 -0.92 18.45
C SER A 183 -2.96 -0.39 18.62
N LEU A 184 -2.25 -0.10 17.54
CA LEU A 184 -0.90 0.44 17.58
C LEU A 184 -0.90 1.86 18.19
N PRO A 185 0.19 2.25 18.89
CA PRO A 185 0.46 3.65 19.18
C PRO A 185 0.49 4.49 17.91
N GLY A 186 0.17 5.79 18.03
CA GLY A 186 0.28 6.70 16.91
C GLY A 186 1.70 6.74 16.31
N GLY A 187 1.77 6.94 15.01
CA GLY A 187 3.03 7.00 14.27
C GLY A 187 3.01 6.24 12.94
N VAL A 188 4.17 6.19 12.30
CA VAL A 188 4.37 5.56 10.98
C VAL A 188 4.89 4.14 11.15
N TYR A 189 4.39 3.21 10.33
CA TYR A 189 4.78 1.80 10.33
C TYR A 189 4.95 1.29 8.91
N ASN A 190 6.05 0.61 8.65
CA ASN A 190 6.24 -0.17 7.44
C ASN A 190 5.30 -1.38 7.47
N PHE A 191 4.45 -1.54 6.43
CA PHE A 191 3.33 -2.46 6.47
C PHE A 191 3.26 -3.30 5.20
N GLY A 192 3.84 -4.48 5.23
CA GLY A 192 3.87 -5.39 4.10
C GLY A 192 4.93 -6.47 4.21
N SER A 193 4.95 -7.33 3.21
CA SER A 193 5.85 -8.47 3.10
C SER A 193 7.31 -8.05 2.93
N SER A 194 8.21 -8.73 3.59
CA SER A 194 9.63 -8.64 3.29
C SER A 194 9.95 -9.33 1.97
N ASN A 195 11.01 -8.88 1.30
CA ASN A 195 11.55 -9.53 0.10
C ASN A 195 13.06 -9.41 0.09
N THR A 196 13.77 -10.52 -0.10
CA THR A 196 15.22 -10.58 -0.23
C THR A 196 15.66 -10.60 -1.70
N GLU A 197 14.72 -10.80 -2.62
CA GLU A 197 14.95 -10.93 -4.04
C GLU A 197 14.71 -9.61 -4.78
N ASN A 198 15.40 -9.46 -5.92
CA ASN A 198 15.08 -8.39 -6.86
C ASN A 198 13.79 -8.68 -7.65
N MET A 199 13.28 -7.68 -8.37
CA MET A 199 11.99 -7.80 -9.07
C MET A 199 12.02 -8.74 -10.27
N VAL A 200 13.18 -8.99 -10.90
CA VAL A 200 13.30 -10.01 -11.96
C VAL A 200 13.08 -11.40 -11.37
N HIS A 201 13.83 -11.74 -10.30
CA HIS A 201 13.67 -13.03 -9.61
C HIS A 201 12.29 -13.18 -8.98
N THR A 202 11.76 -12.11 -8.38
CA THR A 202 10.40 -12.11 -7.83
C THR A 202 9.36 -12.43 -8.91
N ALA A 203 9.45 -11.80 -10.09
CA ALA A 203 8.54 -12.06 -11.20
C ALA A 203 8.68 -13.50 -11.75
N GLN A 204 9.91 -14.03 -11.83
CA GLN A 204 10.16 -15.41 -12.22
C GLN A 204 9.53 -16.42 -11.23
N GLN A 205 9.69 -16.17 -9.94
CA GLN A 205 9.08 -17.02 -8.90
C GLN A 205 7.55 -16.96 -8.97
N PHE A 206 6.96 -15.78 -9.17
CA PHE A 206 5.51 -15.65 -9.33
C PHE A 206 5.02 -16.38 -10.60
N ALA A 207 5.73 -16.29 -11.71
CA ALA A 207 5.39 -17.02 -12.93
C ALA A 207 5.48 -18.55 -12.72
N GLN A 208 6.48 -19.02 -12.00
CA GLN A 208 6.63 -20.43 -11.64
C GLN A 208 5.49 -20.91 -10.74
N GLU A 209 5.16 -20.18 -9.68
CA GLU A 209 4.07 -20.55 -8.76
C GLU A 209 2.69 -20.53 -9.46
N LEU A 210 2.50 -19.64 -10.46
CA LEU A 210 1.29 -19.56 -11.28
C LEU A 210 1.26 -20.62 -12.41
N ASP A 211 2.32 -21.38 -12.60
CA ASP A 211 2.50 -22.34 -13.71
C ASP A 211 2.25 -21.69 -15.10
N ILE A 212 2.84 -20.52 -15.33
CA ILE A 212 2.70 -19.78 -16.60
C ILE A 212 4.06 -19.55 -17.26
N ALA A 213 4.08 -19.68 -18.59
CA ALA A 213 5.20 -19.26 -19.41
C ALA A 213 5.07 -17.80 -19.82
N VAL A 214 5.98 -16.94 -19.35
CA VAL A 214 6.01 -15.51 -19.68
C VAL A 214 7.46 -15.05 -19.89
N GLN A 215 7.68 -14.24 -20.89
CA GLN A 215 8.98 -13.63 -21.13
C GLN A 215 9.19 -12.46 -20.17
N ILE A 216 10.28 -12.51 -19.37
CA ILE A 216 10.67 -11.43 -18.46
C ILE A 216 11.93 -10.80 -18.99
N GLU A 217 11.84 -9.54 -19.38
CA GLU A 217 12.96 -8.73 -19.87
C GLU A 217 13.61 -7.99 -18.72
N ALA A 218 14.95 -8.00 -18.70
CA ALA A 218 15.73 -7.24 -17.73
C ALA A 218 15.94 -5.81 -18.21
N ALA A 219 15.74 -4.84 -17.33
CA ALA A 219 16.06 -3.43 -17.55
C ALA A 219 17.08 -2.95 -16.52
N ASP A 220 17.61 -1.76 -16.74
CA ASP A 220 18.68 -1.18 -15.91
C ASP A 220 18.22 0.11 -15.22
N TRP A 221 17.34 -0.01 -14.25
CA TRP A 221 17.06 1.06 -13.29
C TRP A 221 17.29 0.56 -11.88
N THR A 222 17.69 1.46 -10.99
CA THR A 222 17.91 1.15 -9.57
C THR A 222 16.78 1.72 -8.73
N ARG A 223 16.22 0.87 -7.87
CA ARG A 223 15.21 1.28 -6.89
C ARG A 223 15.26 0.36 -5.66
N ASN A 224 15.30 0.94 -4.47
CA ASN A 224 15.15 0.21 -3.23
C ASN A 224 13.90 0.70 -2.48
N LEU A 225 12.92 -0.17 -2.34
CA LEU A 225 11.69 0.02 -1.55
C LEU A 225 11.51 -1.12 -0.54
N VAL A 226 12.58 -1.82 -0.18
CA VAL A 226 12.54 -2.88 0.83
C VAL A 226 12.40 -2.25 2.20
N MET A 227 11.27 -2.46 2.83
CA MET A 227 10.94 -1.90 4.13
C MET A 227 11.45 -2.78 5.28
N ASP A 228 12.01 -2.16 6.35
CA ASP A 228 12.33 -2.85 7.59
C ASP A 228 11.05 -3.08 8.42
N GLY A 229 10.67 -4.34 8.60
CA GLY A 229 9.46 -4.74 9.35
C GLY A 229 9.63 -4.81 10.87
N LYS A 230 10.83 -4.61 11.40
CA LYS A 230 11.14 -4.86 12.83
C LYS A 230 10.27 -4.09 13.81
N LYS A 231 9.89 -2.85 13.47
CA LYS A 231 9.02 -2.03 14.34
C LYS A 231 7.63 -2.67 14.47
N LEU A 232 7.08 -3.14 13.39
CA LEU A 232 5.78 -3.80 13.33
C LEU A 232 5.81 -5.19 14.01
N GLU A 233 6.88 -5.96 13.77
CA GLU A 233 7.09 -7.27 14.40
C GLU A 233 7.18 -7.19 15.93
N LYS A 234 7.85 -6.15 16.46
CA LYS A 234 7.90 -5.89 17.92
C LYS A 234 6.51 -5.61 18.51
N ALA A 235 5.59 -5.11 17.70
CA ALA A 235 4.19 -4.90 18.09
C ALA A 235 3.32 -6.16 17.89
N GLY A 236 3.91 -7.29 17.49
CA GLY A 236 3.22 -8.57 17.33
C GLY A 236 2.52 -8.75 15.97
N ILE A 237 2.69 -7.83 15.02
CA ILE A 237 2.11 -7.90 13.68
C ILE A 237 3.17 -8.40 12.70
N ARG A 238 2.83 -9.42 11.93
CA ARG A 238 3.74 -10.06 10.98
C ARG A 238 3.08 -10.27 9.62
N PHE A 239 3.91 -10.26 8.60
CA PHE A 239 3.57 -10.65 7.24
C PHE A 239 4.39 -11.84 6.82
N ASP A 240 3.85 -12.67 5.95
CA ASP A 240 4.64 -13.63 5.19
C ASP A 240 5.67 -12.89 4.32
N THR A 241 6.74 -13.57 3.93
CA THR A 241 7.61 -13.04 2.86
C THR A 241 6.84 -12.96 1.54
N THR A 242 7.32 -12.17 0.59
CA THR A 242 6.74 -12.10 -0.76
C THR A 242 6.53 -13.49 -1.38
N GLN A 243 7.51 -14.39 -1.22
CA GLN A 243 7.47 -15.76 -1.74
C GLN A 243 6.45 -16.66 -1.02
N GLN A 244 6.33 -16.51 0.30
CA GLN A 244 5.31 -17.24 1.07
C GLN A 244 3.91 -16.72 0.73
N GLY A 245 3.78 -15.41 0.53
CA GLY A 245 2.51 -14.74 0.23
C GLY A 245 1.86 -15.25 -1.06
N ILE A 246 2.62 -15.47 -2.13
CA ILE A 246 2.03 -16.00 -3.39
C ILE A 246 1.51 -17.43 -3.20
N ARG A 247 2.24 -18.29 -2.49
CA ARG A 247 1.78 -19.66 -2.18
C ARG A 247 0.52 -19.63 -1.31
N HIS A 248 0.47 -18.73 -0.35
CA HIS A 248 -0.73 -18.53 0.47
C HIS A 248 -1.92 -18.07 -0.38
N CYS A 249 -1.70 -17.09 -1.26
CA CYS A 249 -2.72 -16.62 -2.20
C CYS A 249 -3.25 -17.75 -3.07
N LEU A 250 -2.38 -18.55 -3.71
CA LEU A 250 -2.80 -19.66 -4.55
C LEU A 250 -3.62 -20.70 -3.78
N ARG A 251 -3.21 -21.01 -2.54
CA ARG A 251 -3.94 -21.92 -1.66
C ARG A 251 -5.34 -21.42 -1.34
N ASP A 252 -5.49 -20.13 -1.03
CA ASP A 252 -6.78 -19.51 -0.75
C ASP A 252 -7.73 -19.54 -1.96
N TYR A 253 -7.17 -19.60 -3.17
CA TYR A 253 -7.94 -19.73 -4.41
C TYR A 253 -8.07 -21.20 -4.90
N GLY A 254 -7.53 -22.18 -4.16
CA GLY A 254 -7.54 -23.59 -4.56
C GLY A 254 -6.69 -23.88 -5.80
N LEU A 255 -5.67 -23.05 -6.04
CA LEU A 255 -4.74 -23.12 -7.17
C LEU A 255 -3.36 -23.63 -6.76
N ASP A 256 -3.17 -24.05 -5.52
CA ASP A 256 -1.94 -24.69 -5.07
C ASP A 256 -1.70 -25.98 -5.87
N SER A 257 -0.53 -26.05 -6.51
CA SER A 257 -0.13 -27.22 -7.30
C SER A 257 -0.28 -28.49 -6.48
N ARG A 258 -1.01 -29.42 -7.05
CA ARG A 258 -1.18 -30.80 -6.57
C ARG A 258 0.10 -31.60 -6.69
#